data_e18559671af0214478a37712b235879d
#
_entry.id   e18559671af0214478a37712b235879d
#
_cell.length_a   1.000
_cell.length_b   1.000
_cell.length_c   1.000
_cell.angle_alpha   90.00
_cell.angle_beta   90.00
_cell.angle_gamma   90.00
#
_symmetry.space_group_name_H-M   'P 1'
#
loop_
_entity.id
_entity.type
_entity.pdbx_description
1 polymer ?
#
loop_
_entity_poly.entity_id
_entity_poly.type
_entity_poly.pdbx_seq_one_letter_code
_entity_poly.pdbx_strand_id
1 'polypeptide(L)'
;MDQLLSCDGALCAALVDSSSGMVLGQAGSGVDIEIAAAGNTEVVRAKMRTMRDLGLNDAIEDILITLGKQYHIIRPMSRKEGLFLYLVLDKTRFNLALSRRKVLDVEK
;
A
#
# COMPACT_ATOMS: atom_id res chain seq x y z
N MET A 1 -2.02 -0.28 12.39
CA MET A 1 -0.69 -0.20 11.75
C MET A 1 0.29 -1.23 12.28
N ASP A 2 0.38 -1.38 13.61
CA ASP A 2 1.33 -2.34 14.18
C ASP A 2 1.08 -3.78 13.75
N GLN A 3 -0.18 -4.13 13.47
CA GLN A 3 -0.51 -5.47 12.99
C GLN A 3 0.15 -5.80 11.65
N LEU A 4 0.33 -4.80 10.79
CA LEU A 4 1.00 -5.01 9.51
C LEU A 4 2.49 -5.27 9.70
N LEU A 5 3.09 -4.71 10.75
CA LEU A 5 4.49 -4.92 11.05
C LEU A 5 4.76 -6.28 11.69
N SER A 6 3.73 -7.03 12.06
CA SER A 6 3.89 -8.38 12.60
C SER A 6 4.28 -9.40 11.53
N CYS A 7 4.17 -9.05 10.25
CA CYS A 7 4.65 -9.90 9.16
C CYS A 7 6.18 -9.92 9.17
N ASP A 8 6.76 -11.10 8.97
CA ASP A 8 8.22 -11.23 8.86
C ASP A 8 8.72 -10.37 7.70
N GLY A 9 9.71 -9.53 7.98
CA GLY A 9 10.31 -8.66 6.97
C GLY A 9 9.61 -7.33 6.77
N ALA A 10 8.50 -7.06 7.46
CA ALA A 10 7.83 -5.77 7.36
C ALA A 10 8.70 -4.68 8.00
N LEU A 11 8.94 -3.60 7.26
CA LEU A 11 9.74 -2.47 7.71
C LEU A 11 8.89 -1.31 8.20
N CYS A 12 7.87 -0.93 7.44
CA CYS A 12 6.96 0.14 7.82
C CYS A 12 5.64 0.00 7.10
N ALA A 13 4.64 0.71 7.61
CA ALA A 13 3.30 0.72 7.05
C ALA A 13 2.67 2.10 7.26
N ALA A 14 1.74 2.48 6.40
CA ALA A 14 1.03 3.75 6.50
C ALA A 14 -0.39 3.61 5.98
N LEU A 15 -1.28 4.42 6.55
CA LEU A 15 -2.64 4.62 6.04
C LEU A 15 -2.66 6.03 5.41
N VAL A 16 -3.07 6.13 4.16
CA VAL A 16 -2.95 7.37 3.38
C VAL A 16 -4.30 7.74 2.79
N ASP A 17 -4.61 9.05 2.82
CA ASP A 17 -5.76 9.62 2.13
C ASP A 17 -5.36 9.89 0.68
N SER A 18 -5.98 9.20 -0.28
CA SER A 18 -5.62 9.31 -1.69
C SER A 18 -6.07 10.63 -2.33
N SER A 19 -6.94 11.38 -1.69
CA SER A 19 -7.37 12.68 -2.24
C SER A 19 -6.37 13.79 -1.95
N SER A 20 -5.67 13.72 -0.82
CA SER A 20 -4.72 14.75 -0.38
C SER A 20 -3.26 14.26 -0.32
N GLY A 21 -3.05 12.94 -0.26
CA GLY A 21 -1.74 12.37 0.00
C GLY A 21 -1.35 12.43 1.47
N MET A 22 -2.28 12.78 2.35
CA MET A 22 -2.01 12.93 3.77
C MET A 22 -1.88 11.59 4.47
N VAL A 23 -0.87 11.45 5.31
CA VAL A 23 -0.67 10.26 6.14
C VAL A 23 -1.58 10.36 7.37
N LEU A 24 -2.48 9.40 7.52
CA LEU A 24 -3.43 9.34 8.64
C LEU A 24 -2.92 8.49 9.78
N GLY A 25 -1.99 7.58 9.50
CA GLY A 25 -1.36 6.74 10.50
C GLY A 25 -0.14 6.07 9.92
N GLN A 26 0.85 5.79 10.76
CA GLN A 26 2.08 5.15 10.30
C GLN A 26 2.74 4.39 11.44
N ALA A 27 3.55 3.40 11.09
CA ALA A 27 4.34 2.60 12.02
C ALA A 27 5.60 2.11 11.33
N GLY A 28 6.66 1.90 12.11
CA GLY A 28 7.92 1.41 11.58
C GLY A 28 8.77 2.50 10.97
N SER A 29 9.82 2.08 10.24
CA SER A 29 10.77 2.99 9.60
C SER A 29 11.36 2.31 8.36
N GLY A 30 12.20 3.03 7.62
CA GLY A 30 12.86 2.48 6.45
C GLY A 30 12.70 3.32 5.19
N VAL A 31 11.66 4.14 5.12
CA VAL A 31 11.46 5.11 4.05
C VAL A 31 10.87 6.39 4.64
N ASP A 32 10.99 7.49 3.91
CA ASP A 32 10.30 8.73 4.25
C ASP A 32 8.82 8.57 3.88
N ILE A 33 8.00 8.36 4.89
CA ILE A 33 6.57 8.04 4.68
C ILE A 33 5.83 9.19 4.00
N GLU A 34 6.16 10.45 4.29
CA GLU A 34 5.47 11.58 3.65
C GLU A 34 5.75 11.64 2.16
N ILE A 35 7.01 11.45 1.77
CA ILE A 35 7.38 11.40 0.36
C ILE A 35 6.72 10.20 -0.33
N ALA A 36 6.78 9.04 0.33
CA ALA A 36 6.17 7.82 -0.22
C ALA A 36 4.66 7.96 -0.38
N ALA A 37 3.99 8.55 0.62
CA ALA A 37 2.54 8.74 0.56
C ALA A 37 2.14 9.64 -0.62
N ALA A 38 2.85 10.74 -0.83
CA ALA A 38 2.57 11.64 -1.94
C ALA A 38 2.76 10.97 -3.29
N GLY A 39 3.89 10.26 -3.47
CA GLY A 39 4.19 9.57 -4.72
C GLY A 39 3.25 8.40 -5.00
N ASN A 40 2.93 7.62 -3.97
CA ASN A 40 2.03 6.48 -4.12
C ASN A 40 0.58 6.90 -4.37
N THR A 41 0.18 8.06 -3.83
CA THR A 41 -1.13 8.65 -4.14
C THR A 41 -1.25 8.91 -5.64
N GLU A 42 -0.21 9.46 -6.27
CA GLU A 42 -0.19 9.70 -7.71
C GLU A 42 -0.26 8.41 -8.50
N VAL A 43 0.43 7.35 -8.04
CA VAL A 43 0.38 6.02 -8.69
C VAL A 43 -1.05 5.48 -8.69
N VAL A 44 -1.71 5.52 -7.53
CA VAL A 44 -3.10 5.03 -7.41
C VAL A 44 -4.03 5.81 -8.31
N ARG A 45 -3.93 7.14 -8.30
CA ARG A 45 -4.81 8.01 -9.09
C ARG A 45 -4.59 7.83 -10.59
N ALA A 46 -3.32 7.70 -11.00
CA ALA A 46 -2.98 7.49 -12.42
C ALA A 46 -3.55 6.16 -12.91
N LYS A 47 -3.44 5.11 -12.12
CA LYS A 47 -3.96 3.79 -12.51
C LYS A 47 -5.48 3.79 -12.57
N MET A 48 -6.15 4.43 -11.62
CA MET A 48 -7.60 4.54 -11.65
C MET A 48 -8.09 5.30 -12.89
N ARG A 49 -7.38 6.36 -13.27
CA ARG A 49 -7.69 7.12 -14.47
C ARG A 49 -7.53 6.25 -15.73
N THR A 50 -6.44 5.50 -15.81
CA THR A 50 -6.18 4.60 -16.92
C THR A 50 -7.28 3.55 -17.05
N MET A 51 -7.71 2.98 -15.92
CA MET A 51 -8.79 1.99 -15.93
C MET A 51 -10.09 2.58 -16.45
N ARG A 52 -10.43 3.81 -16.06
CA ARG A 52 -11.62 4.49 -16.61
C ARG A 52 -11.51 4.74 -18.11
N ASP A 53 -10.32 5.19 -18.55
CA ASP A 53 -10.09 5.46 -19.98
C ASP A 53 -10.17 4.18 -20.81
N LEU A 54 -9.80 3.04 -20.23
CA LEU A 54 -9.90 1.74 -20.89
C LEU A 54 -11.31 1.14 -20.81
N GLY A 55 -12.21 1.78 -20.07
CA GLY A 55 -13.55 1.25 -19.86
C GLY A 55 -13.63 0.05 -18.94
N LEU A 56 -12.62 -0.15 -18.10
CA LEU A 56 -12.60 -1.27 -17.17
C LEU A 56 -13.53 -0.98 -15.99
N ASN A 57 -14.52 -1.83 -15.79
CA ASN A 57 -15.43 -1.74 -14.66
C ASN A 57 -14.93 -2.70 -13.55
N ASP A 58 -13.84 -2.34 -12.91
CA ASP A 58 -13.15 -3.19 -11.96
C ASP A 58 -12.57 -2.32 -10.84
N ALA A 59 -11.96 -2.97 -9.85
CA ALA A 59 -11.32 -2.30 -8.73
C ALA A 59 -9.91 -2.85 -8.56
N ILE A 60 -9.01 -2.00 -8.04
CA ILE A 60 -7.63 -2.42 -7.75
C ILE A 60 -7.62 -3.18 -6.43
N GLU A 61 -7.18 -4.43 -6.44
CA GLU A 61 -6.98 -5.18 -5.21
C GLU A 61 -5.69 -4.77 -4.51
N ASP A 62 -4.58 -4.77 -5.24
CA ASP A 62 -3.32 -4.24 -4.74
C ASP A 62 -2.41 -3.85 -5.91
N ILE A 63 -1.39 -3.06 -5.59
CA ILE A 63 -0.31 -2.72 -6.51
C ILE A 63 0.98 -3.18 -5.84
N LEU A 64 1.71 -4.08 -6.50
CA LEU A 64 3.00 -4.56 -6.01
C LEU A 64 4.12 -3.93 -6.83
N ILE A 65 5.05 -3.28 -6.15
CA ILE A 65 6.25 -2.74 -6.78
C ILE A 65 7.44 -3.50 -6.22
N THR A 66 8.18 -4.18 -7.10
CA THR A 66 9.35 -4.96 -6.73
C THR A 66 10.61 -4.14 -6.97
N LEU A 67 11.30 -3.79 -5.91
CA LEU A 67 12.60 -3.14 -5.99
C LEU A 67 13.72 -4.17 -5.77
N GLY A 68 14.96 -3.75 -5.88
CA GLY A 68 16.09 -4.66 -5.69
C GLY A 68 16.14 -5.27 -4.28
N LYS A 69 15.79 -4.50 -3.25
CA LYS A 69 15.90 -4.92 -1.85
C LYS A 69 14.59 -4.89 -1.09
N GLN A 70 13.53 -4.36 -1.68
CA GLN A 70 12.26 -4.15 -1.01
C GLN A 70 11.10 -4.50 -1.92
N TYR A 71 9.96 -4.82 -1.30
CA TYR A 71 8.66 -4.80 -1.98
C TYR A 71 7.84 -3.67 -1.38
N HIS A 72 7.11 -2.95 -2.23
CA HIS A 72 6.14 -1.96 -1.80
C HIS A 72 4.76 -2.43 -2.23
N ILE A 73 3.85 -2.58 -1.29
CA ILE A 73 2.47 -2.99 -1.57
C ILE A 73 1.55 -1.83 -1.26
N ILE A 74 0.73 -1.47 -2.23
CA ILE A 74 -0.29 -0.42 -2.08
C ILE A 74 -1.64 -1.11 -2.22
N ARG A 75 -2.50 -0.98 -1.20
CA ARG A 75 -3.83 -1.60 -1.22
C ARG A 75 -4.90 -0.55 -0.98
N PRO A 76 -5.66 -0.17 -2.02
CA PRO A 76 -6.84 0.68 -1.81
C PRO A 76 -7.85 -0.05 -0.92
N MET A 77 -8.44 0.68 0.04
CA MET A 77 -9.37 0.07 0.97
C MET A 77 -10.75 -0.05 0.35
N SER A 78 -11.34 -1.26 0.42
CA SER A 78 -12.65 -1.50 -0.16
C SER A 78 -13.78 -0.90 0.68
N ARG A 79 -13.57 -0.74 1.97
CA ARG A 79 -14.62 -0.24 2.89
C ARG A 79 -14.64 1.26 3.06
N LYS A 80 -13.52 1.93 2.77
CA LYS A 80 -13.40 3.38 2.94
C LYS A 80 -12.80 3.97 1.68
N GLU A 81 -13.64 4.49 0.81
CA GLU A 81 -13.19 5.15 -0.40
C GLU A 81 -12.21 6.27 -0.07
N GLY A 82 -11.20 6.42 -0.92
CA GLY A 82 -10.21 7.47 -0.77
C GLY A 82 -9.08 7.13 0.19
N LEU A 83 -9.06 5.94 0.78
CA LEU A 83 -7.95 5.51 1.62
C LEU A 83 -7.22 4.33 1.02
N PHE A 84 -5.91 4.24 1.27
CA PHE A 84 -5.14 3.06 0.91
C PHE A 84 -4.10 2.75 1.99
N LEU A 85 -3.76 1.47 2.07
CA LEU A 85 -2.67 0.99 2.92
C LEU A 85 -1.41 0.87 2.09
N TYR A 86 -0.28 1.27 2.69
CA TYR A 86 1.04 1.17 2.07
C TYR A 86 1.93 0.39 3.00
N LEU A 87 2.60 -0.64 2.47
CA LEU A 87 3.44 -1.54 3.25
C LEU A 87 4.78 -1.71 2.54
N VAL A 88 5.87 -1.54 3.29
CA VAL A 88 7.24 -1.76 2.81
C VAL A 88 7.80 -2.99 3.47
N LEU A 89 8.34 -3.90 2.67
CA LEU A 89 8.84 -5.20 3.11
C LEU A 89 10.29 -5.40 2.68
N ASP A 90 11.08 -6.02 3.54
CA ASP A 90 12.43 -6.46 3.19
C ASP A 90 12.32 -7.70 2.31
N LYS A 91 12.82 -7.60 1.09
CA LYS A 91 12.68 -8.66 0.07
C LYS A 91 13.30 -10.00 0.48
N THR A 92 14.28 -9.97 1.37
CA THR A 92 15.00 -11.19 1.76
C THR A 92 14.36 -11.93 2.94
N ARG A 93 13.37 -11.34 3.62
CA ARG A 93 12.90 -11.84 4.91
C ARG A 93 11.42 -12.15 4.98
N PHE A 94 10.68 -12.15 3.87
CA PHE A 94 9.24 -12.29 3.98
C PHE A 94 8.65 -13.21 2.90
N ASN A 95 7.39 -13.61 3.14
CA ASN A 95 6.58 -14.36 2.18
C ASN A 95 5.49 -13.43 1.63
N LEU A 96 5.53 -13.17 0.32
CA LEU A 96 4.63 -12.23 -0.33
C LEU A 96 3.15 -12.61 -0.15
N ALA A 97 2.82 -13.90 -0.30
CA ALA A 97 1.44 -14.33 -0.18
C ALA A 97 0.89 -14.09 1.24
N LEU A 98 1.70 -14.35 2.27
CA LEU A 98 1.30 -14.10 3.65
C LEU A 98 1.15 -12.62 3.94
N SER A 99 2.04 -11.79 3.37
CA SER A 99 1.97 -10.34 3.56
C SER A 99 0.71 -9.75 2.94
N ARG A 100 0.35 -10.19 1.73
CA ARG A 100 -0.89 -9.75 1.09
C ARG A 100 -2.11 -10.16 1.89
N ARG A 101 -2.11 -11.37 2.41
CA ARG A 101 -3.19 -11.88 3.25
C ARG A 101 -3.32 -11.05 4.53
N LYS A 102 -2.20 -10.68 5.15
CA LYS A 102 -2.20 -9.87 6.36
C LYS A 102 -2.80 -8.48 6.11
N VAL A 103 -2.47 -7.86 4.99
CA VAL A 103 -3.03 -6.56 4.61
C VAL A 103 -4.55 -6.69 4.46
N LEU A 104 -5.01 -7.74 3.79
CA LEU A 104 -6.44 -8.00 3.61
C LEU A 104 -7.15 -8.19 4.96
N ASP A 105 -6.55 -8.95 5.87
CA ASP A 105 -7.13 -9.21 7.19
C ASP A 105 -7.22 -7.93 8.03
N VAL A 106 -6.23 -7.07 7.95
CA VAL A 106 -6.26 -5.79 8.67
C VAL A 106 -7.33 -4.86 8.12
N GLU A 107 -7.57 -4.91 6.80
CA GLU A 107 -8.60 -4.10 6.14
C GLU A 107 -10.01 -4.48 6.60
N LYS A 108 -10.23 -5.77 6.87
CA LYS A 108 -11.53 -6.23 7.34
C LYS A 108 -11.88 -5.65 8.70
#